data_0dffdcf030f69b97cf64d9b46dd4706f
#
_entry.id   0dffdcf030f69b97cf64d9b46dd4706f
#
_cell.length_a   1.000
_cell.length_b   1.000
_cell.length_c   1.000
_cell.angle_alpha   90.00
_cell.angle_beta   90.00
_cell.angle_gamma   90.00
#
_symmetry.space_group_name_H-M   'P 1'
#
loop_
_entity.id
_entity.type
_entity.pdbx_description
1 polymer ?
#
loop_
_entity_poly.entity_id
_entity_poly.type
_entity_poly.pdbx_seq_one_letter_code
_entity_poly.pdbx_strand_id
1 'polypeptide(L)'
;MKLVSFDAFRTLRLPETHYIKPELFFTHLADLREADWVLFPEYWQINPLVFGLKRRIFPSLASYLIGHNKIEMTRAFMAVAPEHVPWTLTAPNDPTSAERLWQQMALPFVAKIPKSSMGEGVFLIESQDDWQRYLKLTPSLYVQEWLPIDRDLRIIWIGDRVIGGFWRRQSDQGFHNNLSRGGRIDHSPLPEAAVALVHRLATALDINHAGFDIAMVDGYPFVLEFNRLFGNRGLGSLNNDIPGVILDYLERQSGCNDPDDDPLRPTPIWPVAI
;
A
#
# COMPACT_ATOMS: atom_id res chain seq x y z
N MET A 1 14.50 -17.47 -15.74
CA MET A 1 13.21 -17.10 -15.08
C MET A 1 12.32 -16.48 -16.14
N LYS A 2 11.12 -17.02 -16.37
CA LYS A 2 10.15 -16.53 -17.37
C LYS A 2 9.25 -15.47 -16.72
N LEU A 3 9.37 -14.22 -17.13
CA LEU A 3 8.60 -13.09 -16.62
C LEU A 3 7.50 -12.68 -17.61
N VAL A 4 6.27 -12.54 -17.09
CA VAL A 4 5.15 -11.93 -17.83
C VAL A 4 4.73 -10.67 -17.09
N SER A 5 4.43 -9.59 -17.82
CA SER A 5 4.00 -8.32 -17.22
C SER A 5 2.73 -7.79 -17.86
N PHE A 6 1.89 -7.15 -17.05
CA PHE A 6 0.73 -6.37 -17.49
C PHE A 6 0.95 -4.86 -17.44
N ASP A 7 2.12 -4.39 -16.93
CA ASP A 7 2.49 -2.98 -16.91
C ASP A 7 3.85 -2.77 -17.60
N ALA A 8 3.81 -2.35 -18.86
CA ALA A 8 5.00 -2.13 -19.67
C ALA A 8 5.93 -1.05 -19.08
N PHE A 9 5.36 0.02 -18.48
CA PHE A 9 6.17 1.15 -17.99
C PHE A 9 6.98 0.76 -16.75
N ARG A 10 6.40 -0.05 -15.85
CA ARG A 10 7.08 -0.51 -14.63
C ARG A 10 8.11 -1.58 -14.88
N THR A 11 8.00 -2.28 -16.01
CA THR A 11 8.86 -3.42 -16.34
C THR A 11 9.78 -3.17 -17.54
N LEU A 12 9.80 -1.95 -18.10
CA LEU A 12 10.55 -1.59 -19.30
C LEU A 12 12.05 -1.94 -19.23
N ARG A 13 12.64 -1.95 -18.03
CA ARG A 13 14.07 -2.26 -17.81
C ARG A 13 14.31 -3.66 -17.24
N LEU A 14 13.27 -4.48 -17.10
CA LEU A 14 13.44 -5.87 -16.69
C LEU A 14 13.75 -6.70 -17.93
N PRO A 15 14.88 -7.43 -17.97
CA PRO A 15 15.27 -8.22 -19.12
C PRO A 15 14.26 -9.34 -19.39
N GLU A 16 14.12 -9.73 -20.65
CA GLU A 16 13.33 -10.88 -21.10
C GLU A 16 11.88 -10.94 -20.56
N THR A 17 11.30 -9.76 -20.25
CA THR A 17 9.92 -9.69 -19.76
C THR A 17 8.94 -9.65 -20.92
N HIS A 18 8.04 -10.66 -21.00
CA HIS A 18 6.97 -10.69 -21.98
C HIS A 18 5.81 -9.80 -21.52
N TYR A 19 5.59 -8.69 -22.22
CA TYR A 19 4.45 -7.82 -21.94
C TYR A 19 3.18 -8.31 -22.64
N ILE A 20 2.10 -8.45 -21.87
CA ILE A 20 0.76 -8.78 -22.38
C ILE A 20 -0.17 -7.62 -22.02
N LYS A 21 -0.94 -7.11 -23.00
CA LYS A 21 -2.00 -6.14 -22.71
C LYS A 21 -3.06 -6.78 -21.78
N PRO A 22 -3.53 -6.07 -20.71
CA PRO A 22 -4.47 -6.64 -19.76
C PRO A 22 -5.70 -7.30 -20.41
N GLU A 23 -6.27 -6.67 -21.44
CA GLU A 23 -7.45 -7.16 -22.17
C GLU A 23 -7.22 -8.49 -22.91
N LEU A 24 -5.96 -8.86 -23.17
CA LEU A 24 -5.59 -10.10 -23.84
C LEU A 24 -5.32 -11.27 -22.87
N PHE A 25 -5.60 -11.11 -21.59
CA PHE A 25 -5.33 -12.10 -20.55
C PHE A 25 -5.74 -13.52 -20.94
N PHE A 26 -6.99 -13.71 -21.36
CA PHE A 26 -7.53 -15.04 -21.68
C PHE A 26 -7.02 -15.62 -22.99
N THR A 27 -6.48 -14.81 -23.90
CA THR A 27 -5.86 -15.30 -25.15
C THR A 27 -4.42 -15.78 -24.92
N HIS A 28 -3.78 -15.37 -23.83
CA HIS A 28 -2.41 -15.73 -23.47
C HIS A 28 -2.32 -16.68 -22.26
N LEU A 29 -3.34 -17.49 -22.02
CA LEU A 29 -3.33 -18.42 -20.87
C LEU A 29 -2.17 -19.42 -20.89
N ALA A 30 -1.66 -19.80 -22.08
CA ALA A 30 -0.49 -20.68 -22.21
C ALA A 30 0.76 -20.01 -21.63
N ASP A 31 1.04 -18.76 -22.05
CA ASP A 31 2.17 -17.99 -21.57
C ASP A 31 2.11 -17.75 -20.05
N LEU A 32 0.92 -17.46 -19.54
CA LEU A 32 0.68 -17.25 -18.12
C LEU A 32 0.88 -18.53 -17.28
N ARG A 33 0.52 -19.70 -17.81
CA ARG A 33 0.77 -21.00 -17.14
C ARG A 33 2.24 -21.35 -17.05
N GLU A 34 3.05 -20.89 -17.99
CA GLU A 34 4.49 -21.16 -18.02
C GLU A 34 5.32 -20.09 -17.30
N ALA A 35 4.71 -18.95 -16.92
CA ALA A 35 5.42 -17.87 -16.23
C ALA A 35 5.88 -18.29 -14.84
N ASP A 36 7.12 -18.00 -14.48
CA ASP A 36 7.61 -18.10 -13.10
C ASP A 36 7.00 -17.00 -12.24
N TRP A 37 6.87 -15.78 -12.80
CA TRP A 37 6.25 -14.64 -12.16
C TRP A 37 5.38 -13.85 -13.12
N VAL A 38 4.25 -13.36 -12.61
CA VAL A 38 3.37 -12.41 -13.30
C VAL A 38 3.45 -11.06 -12.58
N LEU A 39 3.92 -10.04 -13.31
CA LEU A 39 4.27 -8.74 -12.76
C LEU A 39 3.17 -7.72 -12.99
N PHE A 40 2.85 -6.96 -11.95
CA PHE A 40 1.92 -5.83 -11.96
C PHE A 40 0.56 -6.13 -12.62
N PRO A 41 -0.11 -7.25 -12.24
CA PRO A 41 -1.44 -7.52 -12.74
C PRO A 41 -2.45 -6.47 -12.28
N GLU A 42 -3.56 -6.33 -13.01
CA GLU A 42 -4.70 -5.57 -12.55
C GLU A 42 -5.52 -6.34 -11.51
N TYR A 43 -6.36 -5.65 -10.73
CA TYR A 43 -7.14 -6.27 -9.66
C TYR A 43 -7.99 -7.47 -10.10
N TRP A 44 -8.66 -7.37 -11.24
CA TRP A 44 -9.50 -8.45 -11.75
C TRP A 44 -8.71 -9.69 -12.18
N GLN A 45 -7.40 -9.54 -12.46
CA GLN A 45 -6.50 -10.64 -12.86
C GLN A 45 -5.98 -11.44 -11.66
N ILE A 46 -6.05 -10.89 -10.44
CA ILE A 46 -5.47 -11.51 -9.24
C ILE A 46 -6.05 -12.90 -8.99
N ASN A 47 -7.39 -13.01 -8.90
CA ASN A 47 -8.04 -14.29 -8.62
C ASN A 47 -7.77 -15.35 -9.69
N PRO A 48 -7.89 -15.08 -11.00
CA PRO A 48 -7.50 -16.04 -12.03
C PRO A 48 -6.02 -16.46 -11.94
N LEU A 49 -5.10 -15.55 -11.69
CA LEU A 49 -3.67 -15.85 -11.59
C LEU A 49 -3.35 -16.69 -10.36
N VAL A 50 -3.74 -16.22 -9.19
CA VAL A 50 -3.33 -16.83 -7.92
C VAL A 50 -4.10 -18.12 -7.66
N PHE A 51 -5.44 -18.09 -7.75
CA PHE A 51 -6.27 -19.23 -7.40
C PHE A 51 -6.57 -20.15 -8.58
N GLY A 52 -6.67 -19.63 -9.80
CA GLY A 52 -6.94 -20.40 -11.02
C GLY A 52 -5.68 -21.04 -11.58
N LEU A 53 -4.69 -20.24 -11.94
CA LEU A 53 -3.47 -20.67 -12.60
C LEU A 53 -2.33 -21.05 -11.63
N LYS A 54 -2.48 -20.76 -10.31
CA LYS A 54 -1.45 -20.99 -9.27
C LYS A 54 -0.11 -20.29 -9.64
N ARG A 55 -0.22 -19.04 -10.11
CA ARG A 55 0.96 -18.26 -10.48
C ARG A 55 1.39 -17.31 -9.38
N ARG A 56 2.69 -17.17 -9.21
CA ARG A 56 3.28 -16.16 -8.34
C ARG A 56 3.10 -14.79 -8.97
N ILE A 57 2.70 -13.81 -8.19
CA ILE A 57 2.50 -12.43 -8.64
C ILE A 57 3.42 -11.46 -7.91
N PHE A 58 3.80 -10.39 -8.58
CA PHE A 58 4.47 -9.25 -7.97
C PHE A 58 3.78 -7.95 -8.46
N PRO A 59 3.37 -7.04 -7.58
CA PRO A 59 3.37 -7.11 -6.10
C PRO A 59 2.64 -8.32 -5.51
N SER A 60 2.92 -8.64 -4.25
CA SER A 60 2.32 -9.78 -3.52
C SER A 60 0.80 -9.66 -3.41
N LEU A 61 0.13 -10.81 -3.22
CA LEU A 61 -1.31 -10.84 -2.97
C LEU A 61 -1.69 -9.94 -1.78
N ALA A 62 -0.89 -9.95 -0.70
CA ALA A 62 -1.10 -9.10 0.47
C ALA A 62 -1.02 -7.61 0.12
N SER A 63 -0.04 -7.19 -0.71
CA SER A 63 0.05 -5.81 -1.20
C SER A 63 -1.21 -5.36 -1.93
N TYR A 64 -1.84 -6.26 -2.68
CA TYR A 64 -3.11 -5.96 -3.37
C TYR A 64 -4.29 -5.88 -2.41
N LEU A 65 -4.49 -6.89 -1.58
CA LEU A 65 -5.67 -7.00 -0.72
C LEU A 65 -5.68 -5.92 0.36
N ILE A 66 -4.57 -5.71 1.06
CA ILE A 66 -4.45 -4.71 2.12
C ILE A 66 -4.44 -3.29 1.52
N GLY A 67 -3.75 -3.08 0.39
CA GLY A 67 -3.61 -1.77 -0.24
C GLY A 67 -4.86 -1.25 -0.95
N HIS A 68 -5.96 -2.02 -0.98
CA HIS A 68 -7.16 -1.63 -1.71
C HIS A 68 -8.11 -0.71 -0.95
N ASN A 69 -8.13 -0.80 0.37
CA ASN A 69 -9.11 -0.11 1.22
C ASN A 69 -8.44 0.39 2.50
N LYS A 70 -8.55 1.69 2.79
CA LYS A 70 -7.95 2.30 3.99
C LYS A 70 -8.43 1.68 5.32
N ILE A 71 -9.68 1.20 5.38
CA ILE A 71 -10.20 0.53 6.58
C ILE A 71 -9.46 -0.79 6.82
N GLU A 72 -9.34 -1.62 5.77
CA GLU A 72 -8.65 -2.91 5.88
C GLU A 72 -7.14 -2.72 6.13
N MET A 73 -6.55 -1.73 5.48
CA MET A 73 -5.15 -1.35 5.70
C MET A 73 -4.88 -0.95 7.15
N THR A 74 -5.72 -0.06 7.71
CA THR A 74 -5.59 0.38 9.10
C THR A 74 -5.78 -0.78 10.08
N ARG A 75 -6.74 -1.65 9.85
CA ARG A 75 -6.95 -2.85 10.67
C ARG A 75 -5.74 -3.79 10.64
N ALA A 76 -5.12 -3.97 9.48
CA ALA A 76 -3.89 -4.75 9.35
C ALA A 76 -2.73 -4.09 10.12
N PHE A 77 -2.57 -2.78 10.02
CA PHE A 77 -1.57 -2.05 10.80
C PHE A 77 -1.81 -2.16 12.30
N MET A 78 -3.06 -2.01 12.76
CA MET A 78 -3.43 -2.15 14.18
C MET A 78 -3.16 -3.56 14.72
N ALA A 79 -3.24 -4.59 13.88
CA ALA A 79 -2.92 -5.96 14.29
C ALA A 79 -1.41 -6.17 14.51
N VAL A 80 -0.55 -5.40 13.82
CA VAL A 80 0.93 -5.56 13.87
C VAL A 80 1.60 -4.53 14.79
N ALA A 81 1.16 -3.26 14.70
CA ALA A 81 1.79 -2.13 15.37
C ALA A 81 0.74 -1.08 15.80
N PRO A 82 -0.21 -1.44 16.70
CA PRO A 82 -1.31 -0.56 17.09
C PRO A 82 -0.84 0.79 17.65
N GLU A 83 0.31 0.81 18.31
CA GLU A 83 0.93 2.00 18.88
C GLU A 83 1.42 3.03 17.84
N HIS A 84 1.59 2.60 16.60
CA HIS A 84 2.03 3.43 15.47
C HIS A 84 0.89 3.82 14.53
N VAL A 85 -0.35 3.52 14.87
CA VAL A 85 -1.53 3.91 14.08
C VAL A 85 -2.19 5.10 14.76
N PRO A 86 -2.39 6.23 14.08
CA PRO A 86 -3.15 7.34 14.66
C PRO A 86 -4.54 6.87 15.10
N TRP A 87 -5.06 7.44 16.18
CA TRP A 87 -6.38 7.05 16.69
C TRP A 87 -7.44 7.16 15.59
N THR A 88 -8.04 6.01 15.26
CA THR A 88 -8.91 5.86 14.09
C THR A 88 -10.20 5.17 14.48
N LEU A 89 -11.33 5.73 14.04
CA LEU A 89 -12.65 5.15 14.21
C LEU A 89 -13.28 4.89 12.84
N THR A 90 -13.99 3.76 12.74
CA THR A 90 -14.72 3.39 11.52
C THR A 90 -16.13 2.94 11.86
N ALA A 91 -17.10 3.27 11.00
CA ALA A 91 -18.49 2.88 11.18
C ALA A 91 -19.25 2.89 9.84
N PRO A 92 -20.43 2.24 9.74
CA PRO A 92 -21.36 2.54 8.66
C PRO A 92 -21.78 4.00 8.69
N ASN A 93 -22.14 4.57 7.57
CA ASN A 93 -22.67 5.92 7.50
C ASN A 93 -24.20 5.91 7.73
N ASP A 94 -24.57 5.86 9.00
CA ASP A 94 -25.93 6.05 9.48
C ASP A 94 -25.98 7.19 10.53
N PRO A 95 -27.16 7.76 10.81
CA PRO A 95 -27.27 8.92 11.71
C PRO A 95 -26.70 8.67 13.13
N THR A 96 -26.90 7.47 13.69
CA THR A 96 -26.44 7.11 15.04
C THR A 96 -24.92 6.98 15.08
N SER A 97 -24.34 6.33 14.08
CA SER A 97 -22.89 6.18 13.95
C SER A 97 -22.21 7.52 13.69
N ALA A 98 -22.80 8.36 12.82
CA ALA A 98 -22.26 9.68 12.50
C ALA A 98 -22.24 10.59 13.74
N GLU A 99 -23.32 10.63 14.51
CA GLU A 99 -23.40 11.41 15.77
C GLU A 99 -22.39 10.92 16.81
N ARG A 100 -22.27 9.60 16.98
CA ARG A 100 -21.31 8.99 17.92
C ARG A 100 -19.87 9.36 17.54
N LEU A 101 -19.48 9.27 16.26
CA LEU A 101 -18.13 9.60 15.81
C LEU A 101 -17.85 11.10 15.99
N TRP A 102 -18.83 11.96 15.70
CA TRP A 102 -18.72 13.39 15.91
C TRP A 102 -18.43 13.75 17.38
N GLN A 103 -19.11 13.09 18.32
CA GLN A 103 -18.92 13.30 19.76
C GLN A 103 -17.59 12.76 20.29
N GLN A 104 -17.04 11.71 19.66
CA GLN A 104 -15.81 11.09 20.11
C GLN A 104 -14.55 11.76 19.59
N MET A 105 -14.62 12.38 18.40
CA MET A 105 -13.45 13.01 17.77
C MET A 105 -13.27 14.46 18.22
N ALA A 106 -12.05 14.78 18.69
CA ALA A 106 -11.69 16.17 18.95
C ALA A 106 -11.43 16.93 17.64
N LEU A 107 -11.92 18.16 17.52
CA LEU A 107 -11.63 19.03 16.38
C LEU A 107 -10.24 19.68 16.49
N PRO A 108 -9.50 19.83 15.37
CA PRO A 108 -9.83 19.26 14.07
C PRO A 108 -9.49 17.78 13.99
N PHE A 109 -10.16 17.04 13.08
CA PHE A 109 -9.82 15.65 12.77
C PHE A 109 -9.83 15.40 11.25
N VAL A 110 -9.28 14.27 10.81
CA VAL A 110 -9.20 13.89 9.40
C VAL A 110 -10.28 12.86 9.09
N ALA A 111 -11.08 13.11 8.06
CA ALA A 111 -12.02 12.14 7.51
C ALA A 111 -11.55 11.66 6.14
N LYS A 112 -11.66 10.36 5.86
CA LYS A 112 -11.15 9.76 4.62
C LYS A 112 -12.23 8.93 3.93
N ILE A 113 -12.27 8.98 2.59
CA ILE A 113 -13.01 8.02 1.79
C ILE A 113 -12.20 6.73 1.71
N PRO A 114 -12.73 5.56 2.14
CA PRO A 114 -11.95 4.33 2.25
C PRO A 114 -11.30 3.85 0.94
N LYS A 115 -12.00 4.02 -0.19
CA LYS A 115 -11.51 3.66 -1.53
C LYS A 115 -11.25 4.90 -2.36
N SER A 116 -10.21 5.64 -2.03
CA SER A 116 -9.76 6.83 -2.77
C SER A 116 -8.24 6.85 -2.87
N SER A 117 -7.73 7.53 -3.88
CA SER A 117 -6.29 7.67 -4.13
C SER A 117 -5.92 9.14 -4.37
N MET A 118 -4.63 9.44 -4.43
CA MET A 118 -4.07 10.77 -4.77
C MET A 118 -4.55 11.93 -3.87
N GLY A 119 -5.00 11.63 -2.64
CA GLY A 119 -5.48 12.64 -1.68
C GLY A 119 -6.86 13.22 -2.00
N GLU A 120 -7.59 12.71 -3.01
CA GLU A 120 -8.92 13.22 -3.37
C GLU A 120 -10.00 12.91 -2.33
N GLY A 121 -9.76 11.91 -1.50
CA GLY A 121 -10.71 11.48 -0.46
C GLY A 121 -10.22 11.75 0.96
N VAL A 122 -9.44 12.81 1.21
CA VAL A 122 -8.96 13.19 2.54
C VAL A 122 -9.44 14.60 2.86
N PHE A 123 -10.14 14.76 3.96
CA PHE A 123 -10.81 15.99 4.39
C PHE A 123 -10.38 16.36 5.80
N LEU A 124 -10.01 17.61 6.01
CA LEU A 124 -9.89 18.19 7.34
C LEU A 124 -11.27 18.61 7.81
N ILE A 125 -11.67 18.15 8.97
CA ILE A 125 -12.95 18.47 9.58
C ILE A 125 -12.68 19.44 10.74
N GLU A 126 -13.06 20.71 10.52
CA GLU A 126 -12.89 21.79 11.49
C GLU A 126 -14.23 22.30 12.02
N SER A 127 -15.33 21.94 11.33
CA SER A 127 -16.69 22.40 11.64
C SER A 127 -17.74 21.33 11.38
N GLN A 128 -18.94 21.55 11.95
CA GLN A 128 -20.12 20.74 11.66
C GLN A 128 -20.47 20.73 10.17
N ASP A 129 -20.25 21.84 9.46
CA ASP A 129 -20.53 21.94 8.02
C ASP A 129 -19.57 21.06 7.20
N ASP A 130 -18.30 20.97 7.60
CA ASP A 130 -17.34 20.04 6.97
C ASP A 130 -17.79 18.60 7.16
N TRP A 131 -18.20 18.26 8.38
CA TRP A 131 -18.71 16.94 8.72
C TRP A 131 -19.92 16.57 7.87
N GLN A 132 -20.91 17.46 7.77
CA GLN A 132 -22.11 17.25 6.95
C GLN A 132 -21.80 17.10 5.45
N ARG A 133 -20.77 17.80 4.95
CA ARG A 133 -20.29 17.60 3.58
C ARG A 133 -19.68 16.23 3.38
N TYR A 134 -18.81 15.78 4.31
CA TYR A 134 -18.17 14.46 4.24
C TYR A 134 -19.20 13.33 4.27
N LEU A 135 -20.21 13.39 5.12
CA LEU A 135 -21.26 12.35 5.23
C LEU A 135 -21.98 12.06 3.90
N LYS A 136 -22.01 13.02 2.98
CA LYS A 136 -22.65 12.84 1.65
C LYS A 136 -21.79 12.08 0.65
N LEU A 137 -20.51 11.82 0.97
CA LEU A 137 -19.52 11.36 0.00
C LEU A 137 -19.23 9.85 0.08
N THR A 138 -19.59 9.18 1.15
CA THR A 138 -19.18 7.79 1.38
C THR A 138 -20.22 7.00 2.18
N PRO A 139 -20.45 5.72 1.87
CA PRO A 139 -21.32 4.86 2.66
C PRO A 139 -20.67 4.32 3.95
N SER A 140 -19.36 4.51 4.12
CA SER A 140 -18.59 4.04 5.28
C SER A 140 -17.75 5.17 5.84
N LEU A 141 -17.91 5.44 7.12
CA LEU A 141 -17.17 6.48 7.82
C LEU A 141 -15.78 5.95 8.24
N TYR A 142 -14.77 6.76 7.96
CA TYR A 142 -13.41 6.59 8.42
C TYR A 142 -12.91 7.93 8.94
N VAL A 143 -12.69 8.05 10.22
CA VAL A 143 -12.17 9.25 10.87
C VAL A 143 -10.92 8.92 11.66
N GLN A 144 -9.97 9.85 11.66
CA GLN A 144 -8.67 9.70 12.26
C GLN A 144 -8.27 11.00 12.94
N GLU A 145 -7.58 10.92 14.08
CA GLU A 145 -7.05 12.11 14.73
C GLU A 145 -6.17 12.92 13.78
N TRP A 146 -6.19 14.23 13.93
CA TRP A 146 -5.30 15.11 13.21
C TRP A 146 -3.93 15.13 13.89
N LEU A 147 -2.88 14.85 13.13
CA LEU A 147 -1.50 14.95 13.59
C LEU A 147 -0.90 16.31 13.23
N PRO A 148 -0.26 17.02 14.17
CA PRO A 148 0.31 18.35 13.95
C PRO A 148 1.63 18.27 13.18
N ILE A 149 1.58 17.89 11.91
CA ILE A 149 2.74 17.73 11.04
C ILE A 149 2.71 18.72 9.87
N ASP A 150 3.87 19.25 9.49
CA ASP A 150 4.09 20.12 8.33
C ASP A 150 4.60 19.33 7.11
N ARG A 151 4.99 18.07 7.32
CA ARG A 151 5.55 17.17 6.32
C ARG A 151 5.34 15.72 6.70
N ASP A 152 5.35 14.84 5.72
CA ASP A 152 5.36 13.39 5.90
C ASP A 152 6.53 12.74 5.13
N LEU A 153 6.79 11.49 5.44
CA LEU A 153 7.80 10.66 4.76
C LEU A 153 7.11 9.75 3.75
N ARG A 154 7.67 9.66 2.55
CA ARG A 154 7.45 8.56 1.63
C ARG A 154 8.65 7.62 1.71
N ILE A 155 8.46 6.42 2.28
CA ILE A 155 9.49 5.37 2.38
C ILE A 155 9.13 4.26 1.39
N ILE A 156 10.10 3.89 0.54
CA ILE A 156 9.91 2.90 -0.51
C ILE A 156 10.45 1.55 -0.07
N TRP A 157 9.55 0.58 -0.11
CA TRP A 157 9.83 -0.83 0.19
C TRP A 157 9.68 -1.68 -1.06
N ILE A 158 10.70 -2.44 -1.42
CA ILE A 158 10.67 -3.37 -2.55
C ILE A 158 11.32 -4.69 -2.13
N GLY A 159 10.62 -5.78 -2.39
CA GLY A 159 11.02 -7.11 -2.00
C GLY A 159 10.99 -7.26 -0.48
N ASP A 160 12.16 -7.19 0.14
CA ASP A 160 12.41 -7.44 1.55
C ASP A 160 13.17 -6.30 2.23
N ARG A 161 13.26 -5.12 1.60
CA ARG A 161 14.06 -4.00 2.13
C ARG A 161 13.52 -2.63 1.77
N VAL A 162 13.84 -1.65 2.60
CA VAL A 162 13.73 -0.24 2.26
C VAL A 162 14.82 0.10 1.24
N ILE A 163 14.43 0.66 0.10
CA ILE A 163 15.38 1.09 -0.95
C ILE A 163 15.69 2.58 -0.87
N GLY A 164 14.90 3.35 -0.13
CA GLY A 164 15.06 4.78 0.05
C GLY A 164 13.75 5.47 0.39
N GLY A 165 13.79 6.80 0.35
CA GLY A 165 12.60 7.61 0.61
C GLY A 165 12.93 9.09 0.59
N PHE A 166 11.91 9.89 0.84
CA PHE A 166 12.01 11.35 0.87
C PHE A 166 10.89 11.96 1.71
N TRP A 167 11.12 13.16 2.21
CA TRP A 167 10.11 13.97 2.86
C TRP A 167 9.28 14.72 1.82
N ARG A 168 7.98 14.84 2.10
CA ARG A 168 7.05 15.67 1.34
C ARG A 168 6.56 16.79 2.24
N ARG A 169 6.86 18.02 1.90
CA ARG A 169 6.39 19.21 2.60
C ARG A 169 5.10 19.71 1.97
N GLN A 170 4.21 20.22 2.79
CA GLN A 170 2.99 20.88 2.33
C GLN A 170 3.33 22.05 1.39
N SER A 171 2.45 22.28 0.43
CA SER A 171 2.46 23.56 -0.30
C SER A 171 1.89 24.65 0.59
N ASP A 172 2.31 25.91 0.35
CA ASP A 172 1.83 27.09 1.08
C ASP A 172 0.31 27.32 0.98
N GLN A 173 -0.41 26.51 0.23
CA GLN A 173 -1.84 26.63 -0.09
C GLN A 173 -2.70 25.40 0.26
N GLY A 174 -2.38 24.63 1.32
CA GLY A 174 -3.31 23.55 1.68
C GLY A 174 -2.79 22.46 2.60
N PHE A 175 -3.74 21.71 3.14
CA PHE A 175 -3.58 20.57 4.07
C PHE A 175 -2.87 19.34 3.45
N HIS A 176 -2.68 19.29 2.13
CA HIS A 176 -2.20 18.08 1.45
C HIS A 176 -0.69 18.10 1.15
N ASN A 177 0.04 17.01 1.51
CA ASN A 177 1.46 16.83 1.23
C ASN A 177 1.75 16.24 -0.16
N ASN A 178 0.73 16.04 -0.99
CA ASN A 178 0.88 15.38 -2.28
C ASN A 178 1.65 16.22 -3.30
N LEU A 179 2.67 15.62 -3.91
CA LEU A 179 3.48 16.25 -4.97
C LEU A 179 2.66 16.73 -6.17
N SER A 180 1.54 16.05 -6.48
CA SER A 180 0.61 16.45 -7.54
C SER A 180 -0.14 17.75 -7.22
N ARG A 181 -0.12 18.19 -5.96
CA ARG A 181 -0.74 19.42 -5.46
C ARG A 181 0.26 20.49 -5.03
N GLY A 182 1.49 20.45 -5.55
CA GLY A 182 2.52 21.47 -5.29
C GLY A 182 3.41 21.22 -4.07
N GLY A 183 3.35 20.04 -3.46
CA GLY A 183 4.26 19.65 -2.38
C GLY A 183 5.71 19.66 -2.84
N ARG A 184 6.63 20.04 -1.92
CA ARG A 184 8.08 20.07 -2.16
C ARG A 184 8.74 18.81 -1.62
N ILE A 185 9.74 18.32 -2.36
CA ILE A 185 10.57 17.17 -1.94
C ILE A 185 11.76 17.69 -1.14
N ASP A 186 12.04 16.98 -0.03
CA ASP A 186 13.21 17.19 0.81
C ASP A 186 13.90 15.82 1.00
N HIS A 187 15.20 15.77 0.68
CA HIS A 187 16.01 14.54 0.76
C HIS A 187 16.82 14.46 2.07
N SER A 188 16.36 15.11 3.13
CA SER A 188 16.94 14.94 4.47
C SER A 188 16.94 13.47 4.88
N PRO A 189 17.88 13.02 5.72
CA PRO A 189 17.97 11.63 6.18
C PRO A 189 16.64 11.09 6.71
N LEU A 190 16.38 9.82 6.43
CA LEU A 190 15.20 9.12 6.96
C LEU A 190 15.45 8.77 8.42
N PRO A 191 14.50 9.05 9.34
CA PRO A 191 14.60 8.62 10.73
C PRO A 191 14.63 7.08 10.83
N GLU A 192 15.57 6.55 11.60
CA GLU A 192 15.71 5.09 11.81
C GLU A 192 14.43 4.45 12.33
N ALA A 193 13.72 5.14 13.25
CA ALA A 193 12.45 4.67 13.79
C ALA A 193 11.37 4.48 12.71
N ALA A 194 11.32 5.38 11.71
CA ALA A 194 10.37 5.27 10.60
C ALA A 194 10.75 4.11 9.67
N VAL A 195 12.04 3.92 9.39
CA VAL A 195 12.56 2.80 8.59
C VAL A 195 12.26 1.46 9.28
N ALA A 196 12.49 1.37 10.60
CA ALA A 196 12.21 0.18 11.40
C ALA A 196 10.71 -0.15 11.42
N LEU A 197 9.85 0.86 11.54
CA LEU A 197 8.40 0.67 11.47
C LEU A 197 7.96 0.10 10.11
N VAL A 198 8.46 0.66 9.01
CA VAL A 198 8.15 0.16 7.65
C VAL A 198 8.62 -1.28 7.49
N HIS A 199 9.83 -1.60 7.94
CA HIS A 199 10.34 -2.96 7.90
C HIS A 199 9.44 -3.94 8.69
N ARG A 200 9.07 -3.58 9.93
CA ARG A 200 8.15 -4.38 10.77
C ARG A 200 6.82 -4.64 10.08
N LEU A 201 6.17 -3.59 9.57
CA LEU A 201 4.87 -3.69 8.93
C LEU A 201 4.92 -4.49 7.62
N ALA A 202 5.87 -4.17 6.74
CA ALA A 202 5.98 -4.80 5.44
C ALA A 202 6.31 -6.30 5.56
N THR A 203 7.21 -6.67 6.46
CA THR A 203 7.57 -8.07 6.72
C THR A 203 6.41 -8.85 7.33
N ALA A 204 5.78 -8.30 8.39
CA ALA A 204 4.69 -9.01 9.08
C ALA A 204 3.42 -9.16 8.23
N LEU A 205 3.22 -8.31 7.24
CA LEU A 205 2.04 -8.28 6.37
C LEU A 205 2.33 -8.82 4.95
N ASP A 206 3.49 -9.40 4.69
CA ASP A 206 3.91 -9.90 3.37
C ASP A 206 3.78 -8.87 2.24
N ILE A 207 3.98 -7.60 2.57
CA ILE A 207 3.98 -6.51 1.58
C ILE A 207 5.36 -6.47 0.94
N ASN A 208 5.43 -6.68 -0.38
CA ASN A 208 6.72 -6.71 -1.09
C ASN A 208 6.91 -5.59 -2.12
N HIS A 209 5.94 -4.68 -2.27
CA HIS A 209 6.08 -3.49 -3.11
C HIS A 209 5.16 -2.39 -2.64
N ALA A 210 5.70 -1.36 -2.03
CA ALA A 210 4.92 -0.26 -1.47
C ALA A 210 5.72 1.04 -1.29
N GLY A 211 5.03 2.17 -1.42
CA GLY A 211 5.45 3.44 -0.85
C GLY A 211 4.63 3.71 0.41
N PHE A 212 5.25 3.62 1.57
CA PHE A 212 4.63 3.92 2.87
C PHE A 212 4.64 5.41 3.15
N ASP A 213 3.54 5.92 3.67
CA ASP A 213 3.40 7.30 4.12
C ASP A 213 3.46 7.31 5.66
N ILE A 214 4.49 7.95 6.20
CA ILE A 214 4.78 7.99 7.63
C ILE A 214 4.77 9.44 8.11
N ALA A 215 4.00 9.72 9.15
CA ALA A 215 4.06 10.97 9.90
C ALA A 215 5.05 10.85 11.05
N MET A 216 5.80 11.92 11.33
CA MET A 216 6.67 12.00 12.51
C MET A 216 6.13 13.07 13.46
N VAL A 217 5.75 12.68 14.66
CA VAL A 217 5.32 13.58 15.73
C VAL A 217 6.29 13.45 16.89
N ASP A 218 7.00 14.50 17.22
CA ASP A 218 8.02 14.52 18.30
C ASP A 218 9.04 13.37 18.22
N GLY A 219 9.44 13.02 16.98
CA GLY A 219 10.37 11.92 16.74
C GLY A 219 9.73 10.52 16.73
N TYR A 220 8.42 10.41 16.99
CA TYR A 220 7.69 9.14 16.99
C TYR A 220 6.96 8.92 15.66
N PRO A 221 7.13 7.75 14.99
CA PRO A 221 6.53 7.49 13.68
C PRO A 221 5.10 6.97 13.80
N PHE A 222 4.21 7.51 12.95
CA PHE A 222 2.86 7.01 12.74
C PHE A 222 2.68 6.62 11.28
N VAL A 223 2.17 5.40 11.02
CA VAL A 223 1.83 4.96 9.67
C VAL A 223 0.48 5.53 9.25
N LEU A 224 0.44 6.22 8.12
CA LEU A 224 -0.78 6.80 7.56
C LEU A 224 -1.46 5.88 6.54
N GLU A 225 -0.68 5.42 5.57
CA GLU A 225 -1.11 4.50 4.50
C GLU A 225 0.10 3.92 3.77
N PHE A 226 -0.14 2.94 2.89
CA PHE A 226 0.80 2.58 1.84
C PHE A 226 0.12 2.52 0.47
N ASN A 227 0.91 2.78 -0.55
CA ASN A 227 0.49 2.69 -1.94
C ASN A 227 1.29 1.61 -2.65
N ARG A 228 0.65 0.51 -3.09
CA ARG A 228 1.31 -0.58 -3.82
C ARG A 228 1.89 -0.15 -5.17
N LEU A 229 1.28 0.83 -5.81
CA LEU A 229 1.76 1.46 -7.05
C LEU A 229 2.08 2.92 -6.75
N PHE A 230 3.25 3.15 -6.20
CA PHE A 230 3.72 4.51 -5.91
C PHE A 230 4.31 5.19 -7.15
N GLY A 231 4.28 6.53 -7.15
CA GLY A 231 4.94 7.33 -8.18
C GLY A 231 6.44 7.49 -7.89
N ASN A 232 7.24 7.46 -8.95
CA ASN A 232 8.70 7.52 -8.85
C ASN A 232 9.26 8.96 -8.74
N ARG A 233 8.39 9.98 -8.79
CA ARG A 233 8.80 11.38 -8.59
C ARG A 233 9.36 11.54 -7.17
N GLY A 234 10.56 12.06 -7.06
CA GLY A 234 11.25 12.23 -5.78
C GLY A 234 12.28 11.16 -5.44
N LEU A 235 12.36 10.07 -6.18
CA LEU A 235 13.40 9.05 -5.97
C LEU A 235 14.76 9.41 -6.60
N GLY A 236 14.82 10.42 -7.48
CA GLY A 236 16.07 10.82 -8.12
C GLY A 236 16.76 9.63 -8.81
N SER A 237 18.05 9.44 -8.51
CA SER A 237 18.87 8.34 -9.06
C SER A 237 18.38 6.96 -8.62
N LEU A 238 17.77 6.81 -7.44
CA LEU A 238 17.21 5.53 -6.95
C LEU A 238 16.18 4.93 -7.91
N ASN A 239 15.48 5.77 -8.67
CA ASN A 239 14.53 5.29 -9.69
C ASN A 239 15.17 4.41 -10.76
N ASN A 240 16.47 4.59 -11.03
CA ASN A 240 17.20 3.78 -12.00
C ASN A 240 17.48 2.37 -11.50
N ASP A 241 17.55 2.18 -10.20
CA ASP A 241 17.92 0.93 -9.54
C ASP A 241 16.71 0.03 -9.24
N ILE A 242 15.49 0.58 -9.25
CA ILE A 242 14.26 -0.16 -8.95
C ILE A 242 14.12 -1.46 -9.76
N PRO A 243 14.30 -1.49 -11.09
CA PRO A 243 14.20 -2.73 -11.86
C PRO A 243 15.21 -3.78 -11.41
N GLY A 244 16.45 -3.39 -11.11
CA GLY A 244 17.48 -4.29 -10.60
C GLY A 244 17.12 -4.86 -9.21
N VAL A 245 16.56 -4.03 -8.33
CA VAL A 245 16.10 -4.48 -6.99
C VAL A 245 14.95 -5.48 -7.12
N ILE A 246 14.00 -5.22 -8.01
CA ILE A 246 12.89 -6.15 -8.27
C ILE A 246 13.44 -7.47 -8.79
N LEU A 247 14.30 -7.45 -9.81
CA LEU A 247 14.87 -8.65 -10.40
C LEU A 247 15.63 -9.50 -9.36
N ASP A 248 16.52 -8.88 -8.61
CA ASP A 248 17.28 -9.52 -7.53
C ASP A 248 16.35 -10.20 -6.50
N TYR A 249 15.27 -9.54 -6.12
CA TYR A 249 14.27 -10.12 -5.23
C TYR A 249 13.58 -11.34 -5.86
N LEU A 250 13.10 -11.22 -7.09
CA LEU A 250 12.40 -12.31 -7.78
C LEU A 250 13.31 -13.54 -8.00
N GLU A 251 14.59 -13.32 -8.32
CA GLU A 251 15.57 -14.39 -8.49
C GLU A 251 15.83 -15.14 -7.18
N ARG A 252 16.04 -14.40 -6.08
CA ARG A 252 16.22 -15.01 -4.74
C ARG A 252 14.99 -15.83 -4.33
N GLN A 253 13.79 -15.29 -4.56
CA GLN A 253 12.55 -16.01 -4.26
C GLN A 253 12.31 -17.22 -5.18
N SER A 254 12.87 -17.23 -6.38
CA SER A 254 12.77 -18.38 -7.29
C SER A 254 13.77 -19.48 -6.97
N GLY A 255 14.93 -19.14 -6.39
CA GLY A 255 15.95 -20.10 -5.95
C GLY A 255 15.60 -20.81 -4.63
N CYS A 256 14.68 -20.28 -3.85
CA CYS A 256 14.18 -20.86 -2.59
C CYS A 256 12.99 -21.83 -2.79
N ASN A 257 12.88 -22.48 -3.94
CA ASN A 257 11.85 -23.48 -4.20
C ASN A 257 12.12 -24.76 -3.39
N ASP A 258 11.76 -24.77 -2.12
CA ASP A 258 11.35 -25.99 -1.48
C ASP A 258 9.92 -26.30 -1.97
N PRO A 259 9.68 -27.46 -2.62
CA PRO A 259 8.32 -27.82 -3.09
C PRO A 259 7.28 -27.85 -1.95
N ASP A 260 7.72 -27.86 -0.70
CA ASP A 260 6.86 -27.86 0.49
C ASP A 260 6.52 -26.44 1.01
N ASP A 261 7.19 -25.41 0.52
CA ASP A 261 6.99 -24.00 0.92
C ASP A 261 6.03 -23.21 -0.01
N ASP A 262 5.05 -23.87 -0.66
CA ASP A 262 3.98 -23.19 -1.38
C ASP A 262 3.02 -22.55 -0.35
N PRO A 263 3.00 -21.21 -0.17
CA PRO A 263 2.12 -20.55 0.78
C PRO A 263 0.63 -20.71 0.43
N LEU A 264 0.32 -21.28 -0.73
CA LEU A 264 -1.04 -21.61 -1.18
C LEU A 264 -1.34 -23.11 -1.06
N ARG A 265 -0.40 -23.93 -0.60
CA ARG A 265 -0.65 -25.33 -0.31
C ARG A 265 -1.62 -25.41 0.88
N PRO A 266 -2.79 -26.03 0.75
CA PRO A 266 -3.65 -26.23 1.90
C PRO A 266 -2.87 -27.04 2.95
N THR A 267 -2.77 -26.50 4.15
CA THR A 267 -2.23 -27.23 5.30
C THR A 267 -2.93 -28.59 5.36
N PRO A 268 -2.19 -29.72 5.44
CA PRO A 268 -2.84 -31.01 5.57
C PRO A 268 -3.78 -30.99 6.76
N ILE A 269 -5.07 -31.16 6.51
CA ILE A 269 -6.05 -31.35 7.58
C ILE A 269 -5.72 -32.71 8.20
N TRP A 270 -5.04 -32.70 9.31
CA TRP A 270 -4.87 -33.93 10.10
C TRP A 270 -6.25 -34.43 10.47
N PRO A 271 -6.59 -35.73 10.24
CA PRO A 271 -7.85 -36.25 10.69
C PRO A 271 -7.92 -36.07 12.21
N VAL A 272 -8.91 -35.30 12.66
CA VAL A 272 -9.27 -35.22 14.07
C VAL A 272 -9.74 -36.64 14.43
N ALA A 273 -8.96 -37.34 15.23
CA ALA A 273 -9.37 -38.61 15.79
C ALA A 273 -10.64 -38.34 16.61
N ILE A 274 -11.74 -39.00 16.18
CA ILE A 274 -13.04 -39.01 16.89
C ILE A 274 -12.90 -39.93 18.11
#